data_570af0eb9d491ec8c4553d5269326bf2
#
_entry.id   570af0eb9d491ec8c4553d5269326bf2
#
_cell.length_a   1.000
_cell.length_b   1.000
_cell.length_c   1.000
_cell.angle_alpha   90.00
_cell.angle_beta   90.00
_cell.angle_gamma   90.00
#
_symmetry.space_group_name_H-M   'P 1'
#
loop_
_entity.id
_entity.type
_entity.pdbx_description
1 polymer ?
#
loop_
_entity_poly.entity_id
_entity_poly.type
_entity_poly.pdbx_seq_one_letter_code
_entity_poly.pdbx_strand_id
1 'polypeptide(L)'
;IHEVIKTLIEAFILVFIVVYIFLQDLRSTLIPTIAIPVALIGTFFILSLVGFSLNLLTLCALVLAIAIVVDDAIVVVEGVHAKLDQGYTSARLASIDAMNELGGAIVSITLVMMAVFVPVSFMGGTAGTFYRQFGMTMAIAIGLSALNALTLSPALCAVLLKPHKQEGSEDIPPLKERMKTAYKTAHTTMINRYTEAIGKMLHPGITLTFTLVAILGMIFGLFNINPIITAIFILLSILALIGMSTNKFKNRFNDTYESILKRYKKRVLFFIQKKWLSMGLVVASIVLLMFFMNTTPTGMVPNEDTGTLMGAVTLPPGTSQDHSEEILARVDSLIASDPAVASRTLISGFSFIGGQGPSYGSFIIKLKDWDDRSMIQNSDVVVGSLYMRAQKIIKEAQVLFFAPPMIPGYSASTDIEVNMQDKTGGDLNKFFDVVNDYTAALEARPEINSAKTTFNPNFPQYMIDIDAAACKKAGISPSDILTTMQGYYGGLYASNFNRFGKMYRVMIQSDPLSRKNLESLKNIKVRNSAGEMAPISQFITVDKVYGPDIISRFNLYTSMKVMVAPASGYTSGQALT
;
A
#
# COMPACT_ATOMS: atom_id res chain seq x y z
N ILE A 1 9.31 2.94 2.24
CA ILE A 1 9.72 4.08 3.11
C ILE A 1 10.73 4.97 2.39
N HIS A 2 11.81 4.43 1.79
CA HIS A 2 12.82 5.22 1.11
C HIS A 2 12.23 6.07 -0.02
N GLU A 3 11.41 5.50 -0.89
CA GLU A 3 10.71 6.20 -1.97
C GLU A 3 9.79 7.32 -1.44
N VAL A 4 9.07 7.08 -0.34
CA VAL A 4 8.18 8.11 0.22
C VAL A 4 8.96 9.27 0.82
N ILE A 5 10.10 9.01 1.47
CA ILE A 5 10.99 10.08 1.97
C ILE A 5 11.53 10.91 0.79
N LYS A 6 11.91 10.25 -0.31
CA LYS A 6 12.33 10.90 -1.54
C LYS A 6 11.22 11.81 -2.08
N THR A 7 10.00 11.28 -2.23
CA THR A 7 8.82 12.04 -2.68
C THR A 7 8.51 13.24 -1.77
N LEU A 8 8.73 13.09 -0.45
CA LEU A 8 8.51 14.15 0.52
C LEU A 8 9.51 15.31 0.33
N ILE A 9 10.77 15.00 0.05
CA ILE A 9 11.81 15.99 -0.27
C ILE A 9 11.49 16.67 -1.61
N GLU A 10 11.06 15.92 -2.61
CA GLU A 10 10.67 16.42 -3.92
C GLU A 10 9.48 17.37 -3.83
N ALA A 11 8.44 16.99 -3.10
CA ALA A 11 7.28 17.82 -2.85
C ALA A 11 7.69 19.14 -2.16
N PHE A 12 8.58 19.07 -1.16
CA PHE A 12 9.11 20.25 -0.47
C PHE A 12 9.84 21.20 -1.42
N ILE A 13 10.71 20.67 -2.30
CA ILE A 13 11.44 21.48 -3.28
C ILE A 13 10.48 22.12 -4.30
N LEU A 14 9.52 21.36 -4.81
CA LEU A 14 8.52 21.86 -5.76
C LEU A 14 7.69 22.99 -5.13
N VAL A 15 7.23 22.81 -3.91
CA VAL A 15 6.48 23.81 -3.17
C VAL A 15 7.31 25.08 -2.97
N PHE A 16 8.59 24.94 -2.58
CA PHE A 16 9.50 26.08 -2.47
C PHE A 16 9.59 26.88 -3.78
N ILE A 17 9.76 26.19 -4.91
CA ILE A 17 9.86 26.83 -6.23
C ILE A 17 8.57 27.57 -6.58
N VAL A 18 7.42 26.93 -6.40
CA VAL A 18 6.10 27.52 -6.70
C VAL A 18 5.86 28.77 -5.84
N VAL A 19 6.07 28.66 -4.53
CA VAL A 19 5.89 29.79 -3.60
C VAL A 19 6.83 30.96 -3.95
N TYR A 20 8.09 30.64 -4.34
CA TYR A 20 9.05 31.64 -4.76
C TYR A 20 8.62 32.38 -6.05
N ILE A 21 8.02 31.69 -7.01
CA ILE A 21 7.51 32.27 -8.26
C ILE A 21 6.42 33.32 -7.96
N PHE A 22 5.52 33.01 -7.03
CA PHE A 22 4.39 33.87 -6.69
C PHE A 22 4.79 35.02 -5.77
N LEU A 23 5.54 34.77 -4.71
CA LEU A 23 5.95 35.80 -3.75
C LEU A 23 7.11 36.65 -4.25
N GLN A 24 7.92 36.17 -5.18
CA GLN A 24 9.05 36.89 -5.82
C GLN A 24 10.06 37.48 -4.84
N ASP A 25 10.01 37.13 -3.56
CA ASP A 25 10.91 37.54 -2.49
C ASP A 25 11.37 36.32 -1.67
N LEU A 26 12.69 36.19 -1.56
CA LEU A 26 13.28 35.06 -0.86
C LEU A 26 12.91 35.02 0.63
N ARG A 27 12.77 36.21 1.26
CA ARG A 27 12.44 36.29 2.70
C ARG A 27 11.02 35.81 2.97
N SER A 28 10.10 36.24 2.15
CA SER A 28 8.70 35.83 2.19
C SER A 28 8.56 34.33 1.93
N THR A 29 9.33 33.79 0.98
CA THR A 29 9.35 32.36 0.65
C THR A 29 9.92 31.50 1.77
N LEU A 30 10.90 32.01 2.52
CA LEU A 30 11.49 31.27 3.64
C LEU A 30 10.48 30.99 4.77
N ILE A 31 9.45 31.80 4.95
CA ILE A 31 8.48 31.66 6.03
C ILE A 31 7.66 30.38 5.88
N PRO A 32 6.95 30.13 4.76
CA PRO A 32 6.30 28.85 4.53
C PRO A 32 7.28 27.67 4.50
N THR A 33 8.49 27.89 3.96
CA THR A 33 9.53 26.87 3.87
C THR A 33 9.99 26.38 5.24
N ILE A 34 10.04 27.26 6.25
CA ILE A 34 10.36 26.89 7.64
C ILE A 34 9.15 26.26 8.33
N ALA A 35 7.94 26.72 8.03
CA ALA A 35 6.72 26.21 8.64
C ALA A 35 6.46 24.73 8.33
N ILE A 36 6.81 24.26 7.10
CA ILE A 36 6.60 22.88 6.68
C ILE A 36 7.36 21.88 7.57
N PRO A 37 8.72 21.95 7.70
CA PRO A 37 9.46 21.00 8.54
C PRO A 37 8.99 21.05 10.00
N VAL A 38 8.66 22.21 10.54
CA VAL A 38 8.19 22.36 11.91
C VAL A 38 6.86 21.61 12.12
N ALA A 39 5.90 21.77 11.19
CA ALA A 39 4.63 21.07 11.23
C ALA A 39 4.82 19.55 11.08
N LEU A 40 5.67 19.09 10.17
CA LEU A 40 5.96 17.67 9.95
C LEU A 40 6.61 17.03 11.17
N ILE A 41 7.65 17.65 11.73
CA ILE A 41 8.34 17.16 12.93
C ILE A 41 7.36 17.11 14.11
N GLY A 42 6.54 18.13 14.28
CA GLY A 42 5.49 18.15 15.29
C GLY A 42 4.46 17.01 15.08
N THR A 43 4.09 16.74 13.83
CA THR A 43 3.18 15.64 13.49
C THR A 43 3.79 14.29 13.84
N PHE A 44 5.06 14.05 13.50
CA PHE A 44 5.77 12.84 13.89
C PHE A 44 5.83 12.66 15.40
N PHE A 45 6.08 13.75 16.13
CA PHE A 45 6.11 13.73 17.60
C PHE A 45 4.75 13.31 18.18
N ILE A 46 3.65 13.90 17.73
CA ILE A 46 2.30 13.55 18.22
C ILE A 46 1.92 12.12 17.81
N LEU A 47 2.22 11.69 16.57
CA LEU A 47 1.99 10.31 16.13
C LEU A 47 2.71 9.30 17.02
N SER A 48 3.95 9.60 17.42
CA SER A 48 4.72 8.77 18.36
C SER A 48 4.07 8.70 19.73
N LEU A 49 3.54 9.81 20.26
CA LEU A 49 2.84 9.85 21.55
C LEU A 49 1.53 9.05 21.54
N VAL A 50 0.82 9.06 20.42
CA VAL A 50 -0.44 8.31 20.23
C VAL A 50 -0.18 6.82 19.94
N GLY A 51 1.08 6.41 19.78
CA GLY A 51 1.47 5.03 19.50
C GLY A 51 1.26 4.58 18.05
N PHE A 52 1.20 5.51 17.12
CA PHE A 52 1.13 5.18 15.69
C PHE A 52 2.53 4.89 15.13
N SER A 53 2.62 3.85 14.30
CA SER A 53 3.83 3.53 13.57
C SER A 53 3.97 4.36 12.30
N LEU A 54 5.21 4.62 11.90
CA LEU A 54 5.51 5.15 10.57
C LEU A 54 5.34 4.04 9.54
N ASN A 55 4.30 4.15 8.74
CA ASN A 55 3.99 3.22 7.66
C ASN A 55 3.63 3.98 6.37
N LEU A 56 3.36 3.25 5.29
CA LEU A 56 3.05 3.85 4.00
C LEU A 56 1.86 4.82 4.07
N LEU A 57 0.83 4.50 4.84
CA LEU A 57 -0.39 5.31 4.94
C LEU A 57 -0.13 6.63 5.67
N THR A 58 0.59 6.57 6.80
CA THR A 58 0.96 7.78 7.56
C THR A 58 1.91 8.68 6.76
N LEU A 59 2.82 8.07 6.00
CA LEU A 59 3.74 8.82 5.14
C LEU A 59 3.02 9.43 3.92
N CYS A 60 2.09 8.72 3.29
CA CYS A 60 1.24 9.28 2.21
C CYS A 60 0.37 10.45 2.72
N ALA A 61 -0.20 10.30 3.93
CA ALA A 61 -0.93 11.39 4.57
C ALA A 61 -0.02 12.61 4.79
N LEU A 62 1.22 12.42 5.22
CA LEU A 62 2.17 13.53 5.42
C LEU A 62 2.58 14.22 4.12
N VAL A 63 2.74 13.49 3.01
CA VAL A 63 3.00 14.09 1.68
C VAL A 63 1.82 14.99 1.28
N LEU A 64 0.59 14.52 1.48
CA LEU A 64 -0.61 15.34 1.21
C LEU A 64 -0.72 16.53 2.18
N ALA A 65 -0.36 16.31 3.45
CA ALA A 65 -0.38 17.37 4.46
C ALA A 65 0.55 18.55 4.12
N ILE A 66 1.68 18.32 3.43
CA ILE A 66 2.58 19.40 3.01
C ILE A 66 1.82 20.46 2.22
N ALA A 67 0.97 20.06 1.27
CA ALA A 67 0.19 20.99 0.46
C ALA A 67 -0.75 21.86 1.32
N ILE A 68 -1.42 21.24 2.30
CA ILE A 68 -2.37 21.94 3.18
C ILE A 68 -1.63 22.86 4.18
N VAL A 69 -0.51 22.38 4.74
CA VAL A 69 0.31 23.15 5.70
C VAL A 69 0.87 24.43 5.08
N VAL A 70 1.21 24.38 3.80
CA VAL A 70 1.74 25.54 3.08
C VAL A 70 0.70 26.62 2.87
N ASP A 71 -0.55 26.25 2.59
CA ASP A 71 -1.63 27.19 2.32
C ASP A 71 -1.86 28.16 3.49
N ASP A 72 -1.91 27.64 4.73
CA ASP A 72 -2.08 28.47 5.91
C ASP A 72 -0.95 29.50 6.08
N ALA A 73 0.30 29.06 5.86
CA ALA A 73 1.46 29.92 5.96
C ALA A 73 1.51 30.98 4.85
N ILE A 74 1.09 30.64 3.62
CA ILE A 74 1.01 31.58 2.50
C ILE A 74 -0.02 32.68 2.78
N VAL A 75 -1.20 32.31 3.26
CA VAL A 75 -2.27 33.26 3.59
C VAL A 75 -1.80 34.30 4.63
N VAL A 76 -1.05 33.85 5.65
CA VAL A 76 -0.46 34.76 6.64
C VAL A 76 0.56 35.71 6.00
N VAL A 77 1.48 35.18 5.20
CA VAL A 77 2.52 35.99 4.53
C VAL A 77 1.89 37.04 3.59
N GLU A 78 0.91 36.62 2.78
CA GLU A 78 0.20 37.49 1.85
C GLU A 78 -0.60 38.55 2.59
N GLY A 79 -1.28 38.21 3.68
CA GLY A 79 -1.99 39.19 4.51
C GLY A 79 -1.07 40.23 5.14
N VAL A 80 0.12 39.84 5.61
CA VAL A 80 1.12 40.76 6.14
C VAL A 80 1.69 41.65 5.02
N HIS A 81 1.94 41.11 3.83
CA HIS A 81 2.36 41.90 2.67
C HIS A 81 1.30 42.93 2.27
N ALA A 82 0.02 42.53 2.23
CA ALA A 82 -1.07 43.45 1.93
C ALA A 82 -1.14 44.65 2.91
N LYS A 83 -0.82 44.43 4.19
CA LYS A 83 -0.72 45.48 5.19
C LYS A 83 0.52 46.36 4.97
N LEU A 84 1.67 45.78 4.64
CA LEU A 84 2.88 46.55 4.31
C LEU A 84 2.67 47.43 3.09
N ASP A 85 1.96 46.96 2.06
CA ASP A 85 1.59 47.73 0.87
C ASP A 85 0.59 48.87 1.17
N GLN A 86 -0.22 48.72 2.24
CA GLN A 86 -1.09 49.77 2.76
C GLN A 86 -0.32 50.91 3.50
N GLY A 87 1.01 50.80 3.62
CA GLY A 87 1.86 51.84 4.18
C GLY A 87 2.28 51.62 5.63
N TYR A 88 2.17 50.40 6.18
CA TYR A 88 2.71 50.11 7.51
C TYR A 88 4.23 50.23 7.52
N THR A 89 4.76 51.03 8.45
CA THR A 89 6.21 51.29 8.62
C THR A 89 6.92 50.19 9.42
N SER A 90 6.18 49.29 10.05
CA SER A 90 6.71 48.21 10.89
C SER A 90 6.10 46.89 10.49
N ALA A 91 6.93 45.88 10.12
CA ALA A 91 6.48 44.53 9.82
C ALA A 91 5.79 43.88 11.03
N ARG A 92 6.20 44.24 12.25
CA ARG A 92 5.57 43.76 13.48
C ARG A 92 4.13 44.21 13.61
N LEU A 93 3.88 45.53 13.39
CA LEU A 93 2.52 46.08 13.46
C LEU A 93 1.64 45.54 12.33
N ALA A 94 2.21 45.43 11.12
CA ALA A 94 1.53 44.79 9.97
C ALA A 94 1.14 43.34 10.26
N SER A 95 2.02 42.56 10.92
CA SER A 95 1.73 41.17 11.29
C SER A 95 0.62 41.08 12.34
N ILE A 96 0.62 41.96 13.36
CA ILE A 96 -0.42 41.96 14.40
C ILE A 96 -1.79 42.28 13.78
N ASP A 97 -1.84 43.29 12.92
CA ASP A 97 -3.09 43.74 12.32
C ASP A 97 -3.61 42.74 11.27
N ALA A 98 -2.73 42.16 10.47
CA ALA A 98 -3.08 41.07 9.56
C ALA A 98 -3.68 39.86 10.34
N MET A 99 -3.10 39.50 11.47
CA MET A 99 -3.61 38.38 12.27
C MET A 99 -4.94 38.67 12.95
N ASN A 100 -5.23 39.91 13.32
CA ASN A 100 -6.56 40.31 13.80
C ASN A 100 -7.65 40.08 12.73
N GLU A 101 -7.34 40.25 11.45
CA GLU A 101 -8.26 40.00 10.36
C GLU A 101 -8.32 38.51 9.94
N LEU A 102 -7.18 37.83 9.89
CA LEU A 102 -7.05 36.50 9.33
C LEU A 102 -7.22 35.40 10.35
N GLY A 103 -6.97 35.66 11.65
CA GLY A 103 -6.96 34.61 12.69
C GLY A 103 -8.28 33.83 12.78
N GLY A 104 -9.41 34.54 12.70
CA GLY A 104 -10.72 33.90 12.67
C GLY A 104 -10.95 33.01 11.43
N ALA A 105 -10.46 33.43 10.28
CA ALA A 105 -10.57 32.65 9.04
C ALA A 105 -9.71 31.39 9.11
N ILE A 106 -8.47 31.49 9.60
CA ILE A 106 -7.56 30.33 9.75
C ILE A 106 -8.16 29.28 10.70
N VAL A 107 -8.68 29.71 11.86
CA VAL A 107 -9.34 28.81 12.80
C VAL A 107 -10.56 28.12 12.14
N SER A 108 -11.37 28.89 11.42
CA SER A 108 -12.56 28.33 10.74
C SER A 108 -12.18 27.31 9.67
N ILE A 109 -11.18 27.60 8.83
CA ILE A 109 -10.69 26.67 7.79
C ILE A 109 -10.18 25.39 8.43
N THR A 110 -9.37 25.52 9.49
CA THR A 110 -8.82 24.36 10.23
C THR A 110 -9.92 23.49 10.81
N LEU A 111 -10.92 24.09 11.45
CA LEU A 111 -12.05 23.34 12.04
C LEU A 111 -12.85 22.61 10.97
N VAL A 112 -13.09 23.24 9.81
CA VAL A 112 -13.78 22.59 8.67
C VAL A 112 -12.98 21.41 8.14
N MET A 113 -11.67 21.58 7.97
CA MET A 113 -10.79 20.49 7.52
C MET A 113 -10.74 19.34 8.54
N MET A 114 -10.61 19.66 9.82
CA MET A 114 -10.65 18.64 10.88
C MET A 114 -12.00 17.93 10.95
N ALA A 115 -13.12 18.64 10.72
CA ALA A 115 -14.46 18.06 10.67
C ALA A 115 -14.64 17.03 9.54
N VAL A 116 -13.80 17.05 8.51
CA VAL A 116 -13.76 16.02 7.46
C VAL A 116 -12.92 14.81 7.88
N PHE A 117 -11.70 15.03 8.38
CA PHE A 117 -10.75 13.95 8.64
C PHE A 117 -10.99 13.22 9.97
N VAL A 118 -11.48 13.91 11.00
CA VAL A 118 -11.74 13.31 12.31
C VAL A 118 -12.81 12.22 12.25
N PRO A 119 -14.00 12.42 11.63
CA PRO A 119 -15.01 11.36 11.52
C PRO A 119 -14.53 10.13 10.75
N VAL A 120 -13.73 10.33 9.68
CA VAL A 120 -13.15 9.24 8.90
C VAL A 120 -12.27 8.33 9.77
N SER A 121 -11.65 8.88 10.82
CA SER A 121 -10.82 8.12 11.76
C SER A 121 -11.61 7.18 12.68
N PHE A 122 -12.92 7.32 12.75
CA PHE A 122 -13.82 6.47 13.55
C PHE A 122 -14.57 5.41 12.73
N MET A 123 -14.27 5.29 11.44
CA MET A 123 -14.85 4.24 10.61
C MET A 123 -14.48 2.86 11.14
N GLY A 124 -15.46 1.97 11.20
CA GLY A 124 -15.28 0.57 11.63
C GLY A 124 -14.84 -0.34 10.49
N GLY A 125 -14.55 -1.61 10.87
CA GLY A 125 -14.15 -2.63 9.91
C GLY A 125 -12.71 -2.47 9.43
N THR A 126 -12.36 -3.23 8.42
CA THR A 126 -10.98 -3.32 7.91
C THR A 126 -10.55 -2.08 7.15
N ALA A 127 -11.44 -1.52 6.33
CA ALA A 127 -11.23 -0.20 5.73
C ALA A 127 -10.99 0.87 6.80
N GLY A 128 -11.69 0.78 7.95
CA GLY A 128 -11.52 1.69 9.07
C GLY A 128 -10.09 1.71 9.64
N THR A 129 -9.40 0.58 9.65
CA THR A 129 -7.99 0.53 10.11
C THR A 129 -7.08 1.39 9.24
N PHE A 130 -7.28 1.37 7.92
CA PHE A 130 -6.55 2.21 6.97
C PHE A 130 -6.92 3.68 7.11
N TYR A 131 -8.21 3.98 7.10
CA TYR A 131 -8.71 5.36 7.18
C TYR A 131 -8.41 6.02 8.51
N ARG A 132 -8.37 5.26 9.61
CA ARG A 132 -8.01 5.76 10.93
C ARG A 132 -6.59 6.32 10.95
N GLN A 133 -5.61 5.58 10.44
CA GLN A 133 -4.21 6.03 10.43
C GLN A 133 -4.03 7.22 9.50
N PHE A 134 -4.61 7.19 8.32
CA PHE A 134 -4.56 8.30 7.37
C PHE A 134 -5.27 9.55 7.91
N GLY A 135 -6.52 9.42 8.35
CA GLY A 135 -7.35 10.53 8.83
C GLY A 135 -6.79 11.19 10.08
N MET A 136 -6.32 10.40 11.07
CA MET A 136 -5.70 10.95 12.28
C MET A 136 -4.39 11.67 11.96
N THR A 137 -3.57 11.13 11.07
CA THR A 137 -2.33 11.79 10.65
C THR A 137 -2.62 13.14 9.99
N MET A 138 -3.61 13.18 9.10
CA MET A 138 -4.06 14.41 8.45
C MET A 138 -4.61 15.41 9.47
N ALA A 139 -5.49 14.99 10.37
CA ALA A 139 -6.08 15.86 11.39
C ALA A 139 -5.00 16.48 12.30
N ILE A 140 -4.02 15.69 12.73
CA ILE A 140 -2.89 16.16 13.54
C ILE A 140 -2.03 17.18 12.75
N ALA A 141 -1.71 16.87 11.50
CA ALA A 141 -0.91 17.76 10.66
C ALA A 141 -1.61 19.10 10.41
N ILE A 142 -2.92 19.08 10.14
CA ILE A 142 -3.75 20.28 9.94
C ILE A 142 -3.83 21.12 11.23
N GLY A 143 -4.02 20.45 12.38
CA GLY A 143 -4.04 21.15 13.67
C GLY A 143 -2.72 21.84 13.99
N LEU A 144 -1.59 21.19 13.71
CA LEU A 144 -0.25 21.79 13.86
C LEU A 144 0.03 22.86 12.83
N SER A 145 -0.49 22.75 11.61
CA SER A 145 -0.43 23.80 10.59
C SER A 145 -1.08 25.07 11.10
N ALA A 146 -2.29 24.97 11.63
CA ALA A 146 -3.00 26.13 12.18
C ALA A 146 -2.24 26.77 13.37
N LEU A 147 -1.69 25.93 14.25
CA LEU A 147 -0.87 26.42 15.37
C LEU A 147 0.34 27.22 14.85
N ASN A 148 1.03 26.71 13.83
CA ASN A 148 2.15 27.38 13.18
C ASN A 148 1.70 28.67 12.47
N ALA A 149 0.57 28.66 11.78
CA ALA A 149 0.03 29.81 11.09
C ALA A 149 -0.39 30.92 12.06
N LEU A 150 -0.88 30.56 13.24
CA LEU A 150 -1.27 31.53 14.28
C LEU A 150 -0.11 32.04 15.14
N THR A 151 1.02 31.33 15.18
CA THR A 151 2.15 31.65 16.08
C THR A 151 3.45 31.87 15.32
N LEU A 152 3.97 30.83 14.67
CA LEU A 152 5.29 30.83 14.02
C LEU A 152 5.32 31.74 12.78
N SER A 153 4.34 31.63 11.90
CA SER A 153 4.32 32.40 10.62
C SER A 153 4.25 33.88 10.85
N PRO A 154 3.37 34.44 11.71
CA PRO A 154 3.37 35.91 12.00
C PRO A 154 4.63 36.35 12.71
N ALA A 155 5.21 35.55 13.59
CA ALA A 155 6.48 35.86 14.25
C ALA A 155 7.64 35.96 13.23
N LEU A 156 7.70 34.98 12.28
CA LEU A 156 8.69 35.02 11.21
C LEU A 156 8.44 36.22 10.26
N CYS A 157 7.19 36.55 9.94
CA CYS A 157 6.85 37.75 9.17
C CYS A 157 7.37 39.02 9.86
N ALA A 158 7.15 39.16 11.16
CA ALA A 158 7.60 40.32 11.93
C ALA A 158 9.13 40.48 11.97
N VAL A 159 9.89 39.39 11.88
CA VAL A 159 11.35 39.36 11.93
C VAL A 159 11.99 39.48 10.53
N LEU A 160 11.46 38.75 9.55
CA LEU A 160 12.10 38.60 8.23
C LEU A 160 11.65 39.62 7.22
N LEU A 161 10.37 40.09 7.27
CA LEU A 161 9.85 41.06 6.30
C LEU A 161 10.35 42.47 6.60
N LYS A 162 10.49 43.25 5.54
CA LYS A 162 10.86 44.65 5.64
C LYS A 162 9.75 45.53 5.05
N PRO A 163 9.40 46.65 5.72
CA PRO A 163 8.49 47.61 5.15
C PRO A 163 9.08 48.22 3.87
N HIS A 164 8.23 48.54 2.91
CA HIS A 164 8.63 49.27 1.72
C HIS A 164 9.14 50.63 2.17
N LYS A 165 10.36 51.02 1.73
CA LYS A 165 10.87 52.36 2.00
C LYS A 165 9.97 53.36 1.28
N GLN A 166 9.30 54.24 2.03
CA GLN A 166 8.80 55.48 1.48
C GLN A 166 10.03 56.34 1.06
N GLU A 167 10.09 56.71 -0.20
CA GLU A 167 11.05 57.70 -0.68
C GLU A 167 10.75 59.05 0.04
N GLY A 168 11.57 59.42 1.02
CA GLY A 168 11.44 60.74 1.63
C GLY A 168 11.87 60.91 3.09
N SER A 169 12.90 60.21 3.61
CA SER A 169 13.58 60.67 4.83
C SER A 169 15.08 60.41 4.74
N GLU A 170 15.83 61.45 4.48
CA GLU A 170 17.29 61.47 4.61
C GLU A 170 17.67 61.61 6.10
N ASP A 171 17.81 60.48 6.78
CA ASP A 171 18.61 60.40 7.99
C ASP A 171 20.00 59.88 7.62
N ILE A 172 21.02 60.76 7.80
CA ILE A 172 22.42 60.48 7.49
C ILE A 172 22.97 59.51 8.57
N PRO A 173 23.25 58.22 8.25
CA PRO A 173 23.67 57.26 9.25
C PRO A 173 25.16 57.47 9.62
N PRO A 174 25.58 57.08 10.86
CA PRO A 174 26.96 57.19 11.34
C PRO A 174 27.96 56.41 10.51
N LEU A 175 29.21 56.89 10.48
CA LEU A 175 30.29 56.44 9.58
C LEU A 175 30.49 54.90 9.52
N LYS A 176 30.28 54.20 10.63
CA LYS A 176 30.42 52.74 10.74
C LYS A 176 29.30 51.99 9.99
N GLU A 177 28.11 52.57 9.93
CA GLU A 177 26.99 52.03 9.12
C GLU A 177 27.18 52.37 7.63
N ARG A 178 27.78 53.51 7.31
CA ARG A 178 28.09 53.88 5.90
C ARG A 178 29.13 52.93 5.29
N MET A 179 30.16 52.48 6.04
CA MET A 179 31.11 51.46 5.58
C MET A 179 30.46 50.08 5.42
N LYS A 180 29.59 49.67 6.35
CA LYS A 180 28.86 48.43 6.28
C LYS A 180 27.83 48.44 5.15
N THR A 181 27.22 49.57 4.90
CA THR A 181 26.28 49.80 3.79
C THR A 181 27.02 49.87 2.47
N ALA A 182 28.18 50.51 2.39
CA ALA A 182 29.01 50.58 1.18
C ALA A 182 29.54 49.15 0.77
N TYR A 183 30.00 48.35 1.74
CA TYR A 183 30.38 46.96 1.48
C TYR A 183 29.19 46.12 1.02
N LYS A 184 28.03 46.27 1.70
CA LYS A 184 26.79 45.58 1.36
C LYS A 184 26.26 46.03 0.00
N THR A 185 26.35 47.35 -0.32
CA THR A 185 25.94 47.88 -1.61
C THR A 185 26.88 47.44 -2.73
N ALA A 186 28.20 47.43 -2.51
CA ALA A 186 29.17 46.90 -3.47
C ALA A 186 28.95 45.41 -3.75
N HIS A 187 28.74 44.60 -2.72
CA HIS A 187 28.43 43.19 -2.85
C HIS A 187 27.09 42.94 -3.56
N THR A 188 26.04 43.71 -3.21
CA THR A 188 24.73 43.65 -3.85
C THR A 188 24.78 44.16 -5.29
N THR A 189 25.56 45.20 -5.56
CA THR A 189 25.75 45.74 -6.93
C THR A 189 26.54 44.75 -7.80
N MET A 190 27.50 44.04 -7.22
CA MET A 190 28.25 43.01 -7.92
C MET A 190 27.35 41.81 -8.26
N ILE A 191 26.57 41.33 -7.30
CA ILE A 191 25.57 40.26 -7.53
C ILE A 191 24.52 40.73 -8.55
N ASN A 192 23.99 41.92 -8.42
CA ASN A 192 23.03 42.46 -9.37
C ASN A 192 23.58 42.63 -10.78
N ARG A 193 24.88 43.00 -10.93
CA ARG A 193 25.55 43.04 -12.23
C ARG A 193 25.68 41.65 -12.87
N TYR A 194 26.02 40.62 -12.07
CA TYR A 194 26.09 39.25 -12.57
C TYR A 194 24.68 38.70 -12.91
N THR A 195 23.68 38.95 -12.06
CA THR A 195 22.28 38.57 -12.33
C THR A 195 21.70 39.33 -13.53
N GLU A 196 22.07 40.60 -13.73
CA GLU A 196 21.64 41.38 -14.89
C GLU A 196 22.35 40.98 -16.19
N ALA A 197 23.62 40.58 -16.13
CA ALA A 197 24.35 40.04 -17.27
C ALA A 197 23.79 38.65 -17.68
N ILE A 198 23.50 37.78 -16.75
CA ILE A 198 22.87 36.47 -16.98
C ILE A 198 21.41 36.70 -17.46
N GLY A 199 20.67 37.63 -16.88
CA GLY A 199 19.31 37.95 -17.27
C GLY A 199 19.19 38.64 -18.64
N LYS A 200 20.26 39.29 -19.14
CA LYS A 200 20.33 39.77 -20.51
C LYS A 200 20.54 38.65 -21.54
N MET A 201 21.19 37.57 -21.13
CA MET A 201 21.37 36.36 -21.94
C MET A 201 20.12 35.48 -21.96
N LEU A 202 19.33 35.46 -20.89
CA LEU A 202 18.11 34.66 -20.76
C LEU A 202 16.87 35.52 -21.09
N HIS A 203 16.33 35.30 -22.30
CA HIS A 203 15.04 35.90 -22.69
C HIS A 203 13.93 35.38 -21.76
N PRO A 204 12.94 36.19 -21.29
CA PRO A 204 11.90 35.76 -20.37
C PRO A 204 11.11 34.51 -20.80
N GLY A 205 10.93 34.28 -22.11
CA GLY A 205 10.34 33.06 -22.64
C GLY A 205 11.23 31.84 -22.45
N ILE A 206 12.55 32.03 -22.59
CA ILE A 206 13.54 30.95 -22.37
C ILE A 206 13.60 30.59 -20.89
N THR A 207 13.50 31.56 -19.98
CA THR A 207 13.48 31.29 -18.52
C THR A 207 12.27 30.48 -18.12
N LEU A 208 11.08 30.76 -18.66
CA LEU A 208 9.87 29.99 -18.40
C LEU A 208 9.99 28.58 -18.96
N THR A 209 10.55 28.45 -20.15
CA THR A 209 10.79 27.14 -20.79
C THR A 209 11.82 26.32 -19.99
N PHE A 210 12.92 26.94 -19.53
CA PHE A 210 13.90 26.28 -18.67
C PHE A 210 13.33 25.89 -17.32
N THR A 211 12.43 26.69 -16.73
CA THR A 211 11.75 26.35 -15.49
C THR A 211 10.83 25.15 -15.66
N LEU A 212 10.03 25.13 -16.74
CA LEU A 212 9.18 24.00 -17.09
C LEU A 212 9.99 22.75 -17.41
N VAL A 213 11.08 22.88 -18.17
CA VAL A 213 11.99 21.78 -18.49
C VAL A 213 12.73 21.29 -17.23
N ALA A 214 13.11 22.21 -16.33
CA ALA A 214 13.75 21.85 -15.06
C ALA A 214 12.78 21.12 -14.11
N ILE A 215 11.52 21.55 -14.02
CA ILE A 215 10.46 20.89 -13.26
C ILE A 215 10.14 19.51 -13.87
N LEU A 216 9.93 19.45 -15.18
CA LEU A 216 9.72 18.18 -15.89
C LEU A 216 10.94 17.27 -15.77
N GLY A 217 12.14 17.80 -15.85
CA GLY A 217 13.36 17.03 -15.74
C GLY A 217 13.70 16.64 -14.31
N MET A 218 13.30 17.41 -13.28
CA MET A 218 13.30 16.91 -11.91
C MET A 218 12.34 15.72 -11.76
N ILE A 219 11.13 15.85 -12.27
CA ILE A 219 10.15 14.75 -12.25
C ILE A 219 10.70 13.52 -13.00
N PHE A 220 11.30 13.70 -14.19
CA PHE A 220 11.90 12.61 -14.97
C PHE A 220 13.25 12.13 -14.45
N GLY A 221 14.12 13.02 -13.94
CA GLY A 221 15.44 12.66 -13.42
C GLY A 221 15.40 11.89 -12.10
N LEU A 222 14.29 11.98 -11.37
CA LEU A 222 14.01 11.21 -10.16
C LEU A 222 13.58 9.76 -10.49
N PHE A 223 13.10 9.51 -11.70
CA PHE A 223 12.78 8.18 -12.19
C PHE A 223 13.95 7.46 -12.87
N ASN A 224 15.08 8.15 -13.17
CA ASN A 224 16.21 7.56 -13.89
C ASN A 224 17.54 8.01 -13.28
N ILE A 225 18.22 7.10 -12.59
CA ILE A 225 19.39 7.31 -11.74
C ILE A 225 20.68 7.51 -12.58
N ASN A 226 20.69 8.45 -13.51
CA ASN A 226 21.94 8.86 -14.13
C ASN A 226 22.43 10.14 -13.44
N PRO A 227 23.52 10.11 -12.62
CA PRO A 227 23.98 11.24 -11.83
C PRO A 227 24.36 12.47 -12.69
N ILE A 228 24.72 12.27 -13.95
CA ILE A 228 25.06 13.35 -14.89
C ILE A 228 23.79 14.10 -15.31
N ILE A 229 22.71 13.37 -15.58
CA ILE A 229 21.41 13.96 -15.96
C ILE A 229 20.85 14.75 -14.79
N THR A 230 20.89 14.19 -13.59
CA THR A 230 20.46 14.87 -12.36
C THR A 230 21.24 16.16 -12.10
N ALA A 231 22.56 16.14 -12.28
CA ALA A 231 23.42 17.32 -12.15
C ALA A 231 23.06 18.42 -13.17
N ILE A 232 22.76 18.05 -14.41
CA ILE A 232 22.32 18.98 -15.47
C ILE A 232 20.97 19.64 -15.07
N PHE A 233 20.03 18.86 -14.54
CA PHE A 233 18.73 19.41 -14.12
C PHE A 233 18.84 20.31 -12.88
N ILE A 234 19.72 19.99 -11.92
CA ILE A 234 20.02 20.86 -10.80
C ILE A 234 20.63 22.19 -11.31
N LEU A 235 21.57 22.13 -12.24
CA LEU A 235 22.15 23.32 -12.83
C LEU A 235 21.12 24.18 -13.59
N LEU A 236 20.25 23.55 -14.38
CA LEU A 236 19.15 24.22 -15.06
C LEU A 236 18.14 24.85 -14.09
N SER A 237 17.87 24.19 -12.96
CA SER A 237 17.01 24.73 -11.90
C SER A 237 17.62 25.96 -11.23
N ILE A 238 18.92 25.94 -10.96
CA ILE A 238 19.65 27.09 -10.41
C ILE A 238 19.63 28.27 -11.41
N LEU A 239 19.87 28.00 -12.69
CA LEU A 239 19.80 29.01 -13.74
C LEU A 239 18.39 29.59 -13.89
N ALA A 240 17.36 28.75 -13.78
CA ALA A 240 15.97 29.16 -13.78
C ALA A 240 15.62 30.05 -12.59
N LEU A 241 16.08 29.73 -11.37
CA LEU A 241 15.90 30.54 -10.16
C LEU A 241 16.58 31.89 -10.30
N ILE A 242 17.80 31.94 -10.86
CA ILE A 242 18.52 33.20 -11.14
C ILE A 242 17.73 34.03 -12.18
N GLY A 243 17.23 33.37 -13.24
CA GLY A 243 16.43 34.05 -14.28
C GLY A 243 15.11 34.61 -13.73
N MET A 244 14.43 33.89 -12.83
CA MET A 244 13.21 34.33 -12.16
C MET A 244 13.44 35.54 -11.21
N SER A 245 14.64 35.68 -10.68
CA SER A 245 15.01 36.83 -9.84
C SER A 245 15.20 38.13 -10.63
N THR A 246 15.20 38.07 -11.98
CA THR A 246 15.41 39.28 -12.80
C THR A 246 14.16 40.17 -12.86
N ASN A 247 14.36 41.47 -12.86
CA ASN A 247 13.27 42.45 -12.96
C ASN A 247 12.44 42.29 -14.25
N LYS A 248 13.05 41.83 -15.34
CA LYS A 248 12.35 41.55 -16.61
C LYS A 248 11.35 40.39 -16.49
N PHE A 249 11.73 39.33 -15.78
CA PHE A 249 10.83 38.21 -15.52
C PHE A 249 9.68 38.64 -14.60
N LYS A 250 10.01 39.32 -13.50
CA LYS A 250 9.02 39.84 -12.54
C LYS A 250 7.98 40.70 -13.21
N ASN A 251 8.41 41.67 -13.98
CA ASN A 251 7.50 42.58 -14.68
C ASN A 251 6.60 41.82 -15.66
N ARG A 252 7.15 40.91 -16.48
CA ARG A 252 6.35 40.14 -17.44
C ARG A 252 5.41 39.17 -16.77
N PHE A 253 5.81 38.54 -15.66
CA PHE A 253 4.94 37.70 -14.85
C PHE A 253 3.77 38.54 -14.29
N ASN A 254 4.06 39.69 -13.69
CA ASN A 254 3.06 40.57 -13.12
C ASN A 254 2.09 41.10 -14.19
N ASP A 255 2.58 41.51 -15.35
CA ASP A 255 1.74 41.95 -16.48
C ASP A 255 0.81 40.84 -16.97
N THR A 256 1.33 39.61 -17.05
CA THR A 256 0.54 38.44 -17.43
C THR A 256 -0.49 38.09 -16.36
N TYR A 257 -0.07 38.11 -15.09
CA TYR A 257 -0.95 37.88 -13.95
C TYR A 257 -2.08 38.91 -13.87
N GLU A 258 -1.76 40.19 -14.02
CA GLU A 258 -2.78 41.25 -14.08
C GLU A 258 -3.76 41.07 -15.25
N SER A 259 -3.27 40.67 -16.41
CA SER A 259 -4.14 40.39 -17.56
C SER A 259 -5.09 39.24 -17.28
N ILE A 260 -4.61 38.16 -16.65
CA ILE A 260 -5.43 37.02 -16.22
C ILE A 260 -6.44 37.49 -15.16
N LEU A 261 -5.99 38.27 -14.18
CA LEU A 261 -6.84 38.82 -13.11
C LEU A 261 -7.97 39.71 -13.65
N LYS A 262 -7.67 40.57 -14.62
CA LYS A 262 -8.68 41.40 -15.30
C LYS A 262 -9.73 40.56 -16.02
N ARG A 263 -9.30 39.48 -16.73
CA ARG A 263 -10.21 38.53 -17.38
C ARG A 263 -11.04 37.75 -16.37
N TYR A 264 -10.42 37.29 -15.27
CA TYR A 264 -11.09 36.60 -14.17
C TYR A 264 -12.15 37.50 -13.53
N LYS A 265 -11.82 38.71 -13.12
CA LYS A 265 -12.77 39.69 -12.56
C LYS A 265 -13.97 39.91 -13.48
N LYS A 266 -13.76 40.05 -14.79
CA LYS A 266 -14.85 40.22 -15.77
C LYS A 266 -15.75 38.96 -15.82
N ARG A 267 -15.18 37.75 -15.78
CA ARG A 267 -15.97 36.51 -15.78
C ARG A 267 -16.74 36.33 -14.47
N VAL A 268 -16.11 36.61 -13.33
CA VAL A 268 -16.79 36.53 -12.03
C VAL A 268 -17.97 37.50 -11.98
N LEU A 269 -17.80 38.76 -12.40
CA LEU A 269 -18.90 39.69 -12.48
C LEU A 269 -20.04 39.22 -13.39
N PHE A 270 -19.72 38.58 -14.52
CA PHE A 270 -20.72 37.96 -15.40
C PHE A 270 -21.52 36.85 -14.67
N PHE A 271 -20.85 35.97 -13.92
CA PHE A 271 -21.53 34.89 -13.15
C PHE A 271 -22.33 35.45 -11.97
N ILE A 272 -21.86 36.50 -11.30
CA ILE A 272 -22.62 37.20 -10.24
C ILE A 272 -23.90 37.81 -10.78
N GLN A 273 -23.82 38.46 -11.95
CA GLN A 273 -24.99 39.05 -12.60
C GLN A 273 -25.98 38.03 -13.14
N LYS A 274 -25.49 36.86 -13.57
CA LYS A 274 -26.31 35.76 -14.13
C LYS A 274 -26.54 34.64 -13.09
N LYS A 275 -27.24 34.96 -12.00
CA LYS A 275 -27.50 34.04 -10.86
C LYS A 275 -27.99 32.68 -11.29
N TRP A 276 -28.95 32.62 -12.25
CA TRP A 276 -29.49 31.37 -12.74
C TRP A 276 -28.48 30.50 -13.48
N LEU A 277 -27.54 31.12 -14.19
CA LEU A 277 -26.45 30.39 -14.86
C LEU A 277 -25.50 29.76 -13.85
N SER A 278 -25.14 30.51 -12.80
CA SER A 278 -24.30 30.01 -11.71
C SER A 278 -24.95 28.85 -10.97
N MET A 279 -26.27 29.00 -10.69
CA MET A 279 -27.06 27.95 -10.04
C MET A 279 -27.20 26.72 -10.92
N GLY A 280 -27.41 26.90 -12.24
CA GLY A 280 -27.45 25.83 -13.22
C GLY A 280 -26.13 25.05 -13.31
N LEU A 281 -24.98 25.74 -13.21
CA LEU A 281 -23.67 25.10 -13.22
C LEU A 281 -23.43 24.27 -11.95
N VAL A 282 -23.90 24.74 -10.78
CA VAL A 282 -23.83 23.96 -9.53
C VAL A 282 -24.72 22.71 -9.63
N VAL A 283 -25.94 22.84 -10.12
CA VAL A 283 -26.84 21.70 -10.31
C VAL A 283 -26.24 20.70 -11.31
N ALA A 284 -25.70 21.19 -12.43
CA ALA A 284 -25.01 20.34 -13.41
C ALA A 284 -23.81 19.60 -12.79
N SER A 285 -23.03 20.26 -11.92
CA SER A 285 -21.93 19.61 -11.21
C SER A 285 -22.40 18.50 -10.28
N ILE A 286 -23.53 18.71 -9.56
CA ILE A 286 -24.13 17.71 -8.67
C ILE A 286 -24.63 16.52 -9.48
N VAL A 287 -25.34 16.78 -10.60
CA VAL A 287 -25.82 15.71 -11.49
C VAL A 287 -24.66 14.90 -12.06
N LEU A 288 -23.59 15.58 -12.49
CA LEU A 288 -22.37 14.93 -12.99
C LEU A 288 -21.69 14.10 -11.91
N LEU A 289 -21.62 14.62 -10.68
CA LEU A 289 -21.10 13.89 -9.52
C LEU A 289 -21.91 12.61 -9.27
N MET A 290 -23.24 12.71 -9.22
CA MET A 290 -24.12 11.55 -9.03
C MET A 290 -23.97 10.53 -10.17
N PHE A 291 -23.82 11.00 -11.40
CA PHE A 291 -23.58 10.13 -12.55
C PHE A 291 -22.26 9.36 -12.38
N PHE A 292 -21.16 10.04 -12.06
CA PHE A 292 -19.88 9.37 -11.85
C PHE A 292 -19.87 8.46 -10.61
N MET A 293 -20.54 8.82 -9.52
CA MET A 293 -20.66 7.95 -8.36
C MET A 293 -21.33 6.62 -8.68
N ASN A 294 -22.32 6.62 -9.59
CA ASN A 294 -23.02 5.40 -10.00
C ASN A 294 -22.28 4.60 -11.08
N THR A 295 -21.45 5.27 -11.90
CA THR A 295 -20.74 4.61 -13.00
C THR A 295 -19.32 4.20 -12.64
N THR A 296 -18.73 4.82 -11.60
CA THR A 296 -17.35 4.50 -11.20
C THR A 296 -17.33 3.17 -10.44
N PRO A 297 -16.51 2.20 -10.87
CA PRO A 297 -16.37 0.92 -10.19
C PRO A 297 -15.86 1.11 -8.76
N THR A 298 -16.50 0.44 -7.80
CA THR A 298 -16.10 0.47 -6.39
C THR A 298 -15.18 -0.70 -6.08
N GLY A 299 -14.10 -0.44 -5.36
CA GLY A 299 -13.13 -1.44 -4.91
C GLY A 299 -12.46 -0.96 -3.63
N MET A 300 -11.93 -1.90 -2.82
CA MET A 300 -11.31 -1.57 -1.55
C MET A 300 -9.87 -1.07 -1.74
N VAL A 301 -9.07 -1.84 -2.45
CA VAL A 301 -7.69 -1.50 -2.81
C VAL A 301 -7.47 -1.96 -4.25
N PRO A 302 -6.89 -1.14 -5.13
CA PRO A 302 -6.54 -1.58 -6.47
C PRO A 302 -5.45 -2.66 -6.41
N ASN A 303 -5.50 -3.61 -7.33
CA ASN A 303 -4.45 -4.61 -7.45
C ASN A 303 -3.19 -3.94 -7.99
N GLU A 304 -2.09 -4.12 -7.27
CA GLU A 304 -0.77 -3.59 -7.63
C GLU A 304 0.22 -4.75 -7.85
N ASP A 305 1.19 -4.52 -8.71
CA ASP A 305 2.30 -5.46 -8.88
C ASP A 305 3.29 -5.34 -7.71
N THR A 306 3.17 -6.25 -6.75
CA THR A 306 4.06 -6.32 -5.57
C THR A 306 5.41 -6.96 -5.86
N GLY A 307 5.66 -7.43 -7.09
CA GLY A 307 6.86 -8.17 -7.45
C GLY A 307 6.93 -9.57 -6.82
N THR A 308 5.82 -10.06 -6.25
CA THR A 308 5.75 -11.38 -5.61
C THR A 308 4.53 -12.12 -6.14
N LEU A 309 4.70 -13.39 -6.48
CA LEU A 309 3.62 -14.29 -6.89
C LEU A 309 3.62 -15.52 -5.98
N MET A 310 2.46 -16.13 -5.85
CA MET A 310 2.25 -17.39 -5.17
C MET A 310 1.85 -18.47 -6.17
N GLY A 311 2.33 -19.69 -5.94
CA GLY A 311 1.90 -20.87 -6.67
C GLY A 311 1.31 -21.88 -5.70
N ALA A 312 0.23 -22.53 -6.09
CA ALA A 312 -0.36 -23.66 -5.38
C ALA A 312 -0.46 -24.86 -6.33
N VAL A 313 0.03 -26.00 -5.87
CA VAL A 313 -0.01 -27.26 -6.61
C VAL A 313 -0.80 -28.25 -5.78
N THR A 314 -1.82 -28.82 -6.40
CA THR A 314 -2.68 -29.84 -5.79
C THR A 314 -2.66 -31.08 -6.67
N LEU A 315 -2.19 -32.18 -6.11
CA LEU A 315 -2.18 -33.49 -6.75
C LEU A 315 -3.43 -34.28 -6.35
N PRO A 316 -3.74 -35.39 -7.07
CA PRO A 316 -4.83 -36.26 -6.69
C PRO A 316 -4.68 -36.75 -5.26
N PRO A 317 -5.79 -36.92 -4.53
CA PRO A 317 -5.78 -37.46 -3.17
C PRO A 317 -5.07 -38.80 -3.08
N GLY A 318 -4.23 -38.97 -2.05
CA GLY A 318 -3.47 -40.21 -1.86
C GLY A 318 -2.15 -40.30 -2.63
N THR A 319 -1.74 -39.24 -3.31
CA THR A 319 -0.41 -39.15 -3.93
C THR A 319 0.68 -39.22 -2.85
N SER A 320 1.72 -40.02 -3.08
CA SER A 320 2.87 -40.12 -2.17
C SER A 320 3.69 -38.83 -2.21
N GLN A 321 4.39 -38.53 -1.12
CA GLN A 321 5.25 -37.34 -1.05
C GLN A 321 6.35 -37.38 -2.11
N ASP A 322 6.98 -38.54 -2.35
CA ASP A 322 8.05 -38.65 -3.35
C ASP A 322 7.57 -38.31 -4.76
N HIS A 323 6.35 -38.79 -5.13
CA HIS A 323 5.77 -38.42 -6.43
C HIS A 323 5.35 -36.96 -6.49
N SER A 324 4.85 -36.41 -5.38
CA SER A 324 4.55 -34.98 -5.29
C SER A 324 5.81 -34.13 -5.49
N GLU A 325 6.93 -34.51 -4.89
CA GLU A 325 8.21 -33.80 -5.03
C GLU A 325 8.75 -33.86 -6.46
N GLU A 326 8.57 -34.99 -7.17
CA GLU A 326 8.91 -35.11 -8.59
C GLU A 326 8.12 -34.10 -9.45
N ILE A 327 6.80 -34.05 -9.25
CA ILE A 327 5.94 -33.10 -9.98
C ILE A 327 6.30 -31.64 -9.59
N LEU A 328 6.52 -31.38 -8.31
CA LEU A 328 6.92 -30.06 -7.83
C LEU A 328 8.26 -29.62 -8.42
N ALA A 329 9.24 -30.51 -8.58
CA ALA A 329 10.50 -30.22 -9.26
C ALA A 329 10.31 -29.85 -10.73
N ARG A 330 9.34 -30.49 -11.43
CA ARG A 330 8.98 -30.13 -12.80
C ARG A 330 8.34 -28.74 -12.88
N VAL A 331 7.47 -28.41 -11.92
CA VAL A 331 6.87 -27.06 -11.81
C VAL A 331 7.95 -26.02 -11.46
N ASP A 332 8.89 -26.35 -10.56
CA ASP A 332 10.02 -25.47 -10.22
C ASP A 332 10.87 -25.14 -11.45
N SER A 333 11.19 -26.15 -12.27
CA SER A 333 11.93 -25.97 -13.52
C SER A 333 11.18 -25.08 -14.52
N LEU A 334 9.85 -25.19 -14.57
CA LEU A 334 9.00 -24.34 -15.41
C LEU A 334 9.07 -22.88 -14.92
N ILE A 335 8.96 -22.63 -13.64
CA ILE A 335 9.05 -21.28 -13.05
C ILE A 335 10.45 -20.70 -13.29
N ALA A 336 11.50 -21.51 -13.10
CA ALA A 336 12.89 -21.11 -13.33
C ALA A 336 13.18 -20.62 -14.76
N SER A 337 12.45 -21.15 -15.73
CA SER A 337 12.63 -20.80 -17.14
C SER A 337 12.02 -19.47 -17.54
N ASP A 338 11.27 -18.80 -16.64
CA ASP A 338 10.69 -17.50 -16.93
C ASP A 338 11.68 -16.37 -16.63
N PRO A 339 11.97 -15.49 -17.63
CA PRO A 339 12.97 -14.44 -17.48
C PRO A 339 12.61 -13.35 -16.46
N ALA A 340 11.34 -13.22 -16.11
CA ALA A 340 10.87 -12.26 -15.12
C ALA A 340 11.13 -12.71 -13.66
N VAL A 341 11.43 -14.00 -13.43
CA VAL A 341 11.65 -14.56 -12.10
C VAL A 341 13.07 -14.28 -11.62
N ALA A 342 13.20 -13.70 -10.42
CA ALA A 342 14.48 -13.47 -9.76
C ALA A 342 14.84 -14.63 -8.81
N SER A 343 13.88 -15.05 -7.97
CA SER A 343 14.09 -16.15 -7.03
C SER A 343 12.77 -16.87 -6.76
N ARG A 344 12.86 -18.09 -6.26
CA ARG A 344 11.70 -18.91 -5.94
C ARG A 344 11.99 -19.78 -4.74
N THR A 345 10.94 -20.07 -3.99
CA THR A 345 10.98 -20.98 -2.83
C THR A 345 9.89 -22.02 -3.02
N LEU A 346 10.26 -23.29 -2.97
CA LEU A 346 9.36 -24.42 -2.98
C LEU A 346 9.06 -24.86 -1.55
N ILE A 347 7.81 -25.13 -1.25
CA ILE A 347 7.33 -25.70 0.01
C ILE A 347 6.57 -26.97 -0.32
N SER A 348 7.13 -28.13 0.02
CA SER A 348 6.49 -29.44 -0.16
C SER A 348 5.60 -29.77 1.05
N GLY A 349 4.46 -30.41 0.79
CA GLY A 349 3.52 -30.82 1.84
C GLY A 349 2.61 -29.72 2.40
N PHE A 350 2.60 -28.53 1.79
CA PHE A 350 1.77 -27.42 2.21
C PHE A 350 1.21 -26.65 1.00
N SER A 351 -0.06 -26.24 1.10
CA SER A 351 -0.69 -25.35 0.13
C SER A 351 -1.35 -24.16 0.85
N PHE A 352 -1.13 -22.95 0.34
CA PHE A 352 -1.79 -21.74 0.85
C PHE A 352 -3.32 -21.79 0.72
N ILE A 353 -3.82 -22.62 -0.20
CA ILE A 353 -5.25 -22.77 -0.48
C ILE A 353 -5.79 -24.09 0.09
N GLY A 354 -5.06 -25.20 -0.15
CA GLY A 354 -5.53 -26.55 0.16
C GLY A 354 -5.21 -27.08 1.57
N GLY A 355 -4.29 -26.42 2.29
CA GLY A 355 -3.87 -26.84 3.63
C GLY A 355 -2.60 -27.70 3.65
N GLN A 356 -2.51 -28.68 4.55
CA GLN A 356 -1.32 -29.53 4.73
C GLN A 356 -1.60 -30.97 4.29
N GLY A 357 -0.64 -31.60 3.63
CA GLY A 357 -0.70 -32.98 3.23
C GLY A 357 0.29 -33.33 2.13
N PRO A 358 0.60 -34.62 1.93
CA PRO A 358 1.61 -35.08 0.95
C PRO A 358 1.23 -34.72 -0.51
N SER A 359 -0.07 -34.50 -0.79
CA SER A 359 -0.57 -34.15 -2.13
C SER A 359 -0.51 -32.66 -2.45
N TYR A 360 0.11 -31.84 -1.59
CA TYR A 360 0.16 -30.39 -1.74
C TYR A 360 1.57 -29.86 -1.89
N GLY A 361 1.70 -28.79 -2.65
CA GLY A 361 2.92 -27.98 -2.73
C GLY A 361 2.60 -26.52 -2.98
N SER A 362 3.50 -25.67 -2.58
CA SER A 362 3.40 -24.23 -2.80
C SER A 362 4.70 -23.62 -3.26
N PHE A 363 4.58 -22.52 -3.97
CA PHE A 363 5.70 -21.69 -4.40
C PHE A 363 5.51 -20.26 -3.94
N ILE A 364 6.59 -19.65 -3.49
CA ILE A 364 6.73 -18.21 -3.34
C ILE A 364 7.72 -17.77 -4.41
N ILE A 365 7.27 -16.95 -5.35
CA ILE A 365 8.03 -16.55 -6.53
C ILE A 365 8.27 -15.06 -6.41
N LYS A 366 9.53 -14.65 -6.37
CA LYS A 366 9.90 -13.24 -6.41
C LYS A 366 10.30 -12.89 -7.84
N LEU A 367 9.65 -11.89 -8.39
CA LEU A 367 9.99 -11.32 -9.69
C LEU A 367 11.19 -10.37 -9.56
N LYS A 368 11.86 -10.08 -10.67
CA LYS A 368 12.89 -9.03 -10.75
C LYS A 368 12.28 -7.67 -10.42
N ASP A 369 13.11 -6.71 -10.07
CA ASP A 369 12.64 -5.35 -9.82
C ASP A 369 11.98 -4.75 -11.05
N TRP A 370 11.06 -3.80 -10.85
CA TRP A 370 10.24 -3.23 -11.94
C TRP A 370 11.10 -2.61 -13.05
N ASP A 371 12.26 -2.02 -12.72
CA ASP A 371 13.20 -1.42 -13.68
C ASP A 371 13.90 -2.47 -14.55
N ASP A 372 14.02 -3.71 -14.05
CA ASP A 372 14.65 -4.84 -14.76
C ASP A 372 13.64 -5.68 -15.54
N ARG A 373 12.35 -5.33 -15.49
CA ARG A 373 11.26 -5.99 -16.20
C ARG A 373 10.70 -5.07 -17.31
N SER A 374 10.40 -5.62 -18.47
CA SER A 374 9.64 -4.88 -19.49
C SER A 374 8.18 -4.67 -19.05
N MET A 375 7.50 -3.65 -19.59
CA MET A 375 6.08 -3.41 -19.34
C MET A 375 5.18 -4.63 -19.66
N ILE A 376 5.64 -5.52 -20.54
CA ILE A 376 4.95 -6.76 -20.93
C ILE A 376 5.14 -7.87 -19.86
N GLN A 377 6.01 -7.69 -18.87
CA GLN A 377 6.31 -8.63 -17.78
C GLN A 377 5.70 -8.20 -16.44
N ASN A 378 4.54 -7.56 -16.50
CA ASN A 378 3.71 -7.29 -15.32
C ASN A 378 3.28 -8.61 -14.64
N SER A 379 3.05 -8.58 -13.34
CA SER A 379 2.65 -9.74 -12.51
C SER A 379 1.50 -10.54 -13.13
N ASP A 380 0.44 -9.89 -13.64
CA ASP A 380 -0.72 -10.55 -14.22
C ASP A 380 -0.37 -11.31 -15.53
N VAL A 381 0.49 -10.73 -16.36
CA VAL A 381 0.96 -11.37 -17.59
C VAL A 381 1.85 -12.57 -17.27
N VAL A 382 2.72 -12.45 -16.26
CA VAL A 382 3.57 -13.56 -15.80
C VAL A 382 2.71 -14.70 -15.24
N VAL A 383 1.71 -14.39 -14.40
CA VAL A 383 0.74 -15.37 -13.89
C VAL A 383 0.05 -16.11 -15.04
N GLY A 384 -0.48 -15.38 -16.03
CA GLY A 384 -1.13 -15.96 -17.19
C GLY A 384 -0.18 -16.85 -18.01
N SER A 385 1.05 -16.40 -18.24
CA SER A 385 2.09 -17.16 -18.96
C SER A 385 2.46 -18.45 -18.25
N LEU A 386 2.75 -18.37 -16.95
CA LEU A 386 3.09 -19.54 -16.12
C LEU A 386 1.93 -20.54 -16.06
N TYR A 387 0.69 -20.05 -15.91
CA TYR A 387 -0.51 -20.89 -15.89
C TYR A 387 -0.69 -21.63 -17.22
N MET A 388 -0.64 -20.96 -18.36
CA MET A 388 -0.78 -21.56 -19.68
C MET A 388 0.30 -22.61 -19.96
N ARG A 389 1.53 -22.34 -19.55
CA ARG A 389 2.66 -23.27 -19.71
C ARG A 389 2.53 -24.47 -18.77
N ALA A 390 2.09 -24.27 -17.53
CA ALA A 390 1.84 -25.33 -16.58
C ALA A 390 0.74 -26.28 -17.07
N GLN A 391 -0.39 -25.74 -17.53
CA GLN A 391 -1.50 -26.50 -18.10
C GLN A 391 -1.09 -27.38 -19.30
N LYS A 392 -0.10 -26.94 -20.09
CA LYS A 392 0.41 -27.69 -21.23
C LYS A 392 1.33 -28.84 -20.81
N ILE A 393 2.16 -28.65 -19.77
CA ILE A 393 3.25 -29.57 -19.41
C ILE A 393 2.85 -30.50 -18.26
N ILE A 394 2.12 -30.00 -17.28
CA ILE A 394 1.74 -30.72 -16.07
C ILE A 394 0.27 -31.14 -16.18
N LYS A 395 0.02 -32.43 -16.38
CA LYS A 395 -1.33 -33.01 -16.50
C LYS A 395 -1.78 -33.73 -15.25
N GLU A 396 -0.82 -34.11 -14.41
CA GLU A 396 -1.02 -34.94 -13.21
C GLU A 396 -1.45 -34.13 -11.98
N ALA A 397 -1.28 -32.78 -12.04
CA ALA A 397 -1.59 -31.90 -10.91
C ALA A 397 -2.34 -30.66 -11.38
N GLN A 398 -3.13 -30.09 -10.51
CA GLN A 398 -3.69 -28.76 -10.68
C GLN A 398 -2.67 -27.74 -10.20
N VAL A 399 -2.21 -26.88 -11.09
CA VAL A 399 -1.25 -25.80 -10.81
C VAL A 399 -1.94 -24.47 -10.98
N LEU A 400 -1.92 -23.65 -9.92
CA LEU A 400 -2.48 -22.30 -9.90
C LEU A 400 -1.38 -21.31 -9.56
N PHE A 401 -1.36 -20.16 -10.23
CA PHE A 401 -0.52 -19.02 -9.88
C PHE A 401 -1.40 -17.81 -9.63
N PHE A 402 -1.07 -17.03 -8.62
CA PHE A 402 -1.84 -15.85 -8.23
C PHE A 402 -0.95 -14.84 -7.50
N ALA A 403 -1.37 -13.56 -7.50
CA ALA A 403 -0.74 -12.54 -6.68
C ALA A 403 -1.18 -12.70 -5.20
N PRO A 404 -0.31 -12.40 -4.23
CA PRO A 404 -0.71 -12.34 -2.84
C PRO A 404 -1.74 -11.23 -2.63
N PRO A 405 -2.63 -11.35 -1.63
CA PRO A 405 -3.61 -10.32 -1.35
C PRO A 405 -2.94 -9.01 -0.98
N MET A 406 -3.50 -7.88 -1.44
CA MET A 406 -2.96 -6.54 -1.14
C MET A 406 -3.00 -6.22 0.36
N ILE A 407 -3.91 -6.85 1.10
CA ILE A 407 -4.03 -6.75 2.56
C ILE A 407 -3.70 -8.12 3.16
N PRO A 408 -2.51 -8.30 3.76
CA PRO A 408 -2.13 -9.57 4.36
C PRO A 408 -3.11 -10.01 5.47
N GLY A 409 -3.46 -11.30 5.46
CA GLY A 409 -4.35 -11.89 6.47
C GLY A 409 -5.84 -11.83 6.14
N TYR A 410 -6.22 -11.24 5.01
CA TYR A 410 -7.62 -11.14 4.59
C TYR A 410 -8.10 -12.34 3.80
N SER A 411 -7.29 -12.83 2.88
CA SER A 411 -7.56 -13.94 1.98
C SER A 411 -6.23 -14.60 1.63
N ALA A 412 -6.27 -15.77 1.00
CA ALA A 412 -5.08 -16.40 0.43
C ALA A 412 -4.69 -15.80 -0.93
N SER A 413 -5.65 -15.18 -1.63
CA SER A 413 -5.45 -14.56 -2.95
C SER A 413 -6.20 -13.22 -3.01
N THR A 414 -6.11 -12.53 -4.14
CA THR A 414 -6.89 -11.31 -4.43
C THR A 414 -8.38 -11.59 -4.68
N ASP A 415 -8.78 -12.86 -4.69
CA ASP A 415 -10.14 -13.30 -4.95
C ASP A 415 -11.08 -13.03 -3.76
N ILE A 416 -12.36 -13.06 -4.05
CA ILE A 416 -13.41 -12.98 -3.04
C ILE A 416 -13.53 -14.35 -2.36
N GLU A 417 -13.49 -14.38 -1.04
CA GLU A 417 -13.66 -15.58 -0.25
C GLU A 417 -15.06 -15.63 0.37
N VAL A 418 -15.84 -16.65 0.01
CA VAL A 418 -17.17 -16.89 0.55
C VAL A 418 -17.12 -18.13 1.46
N ASN A 419 -17.47 -17.95 2.73
CA ASN A 419 -17.57 -19.05 3.69
C ASN A 419 -19.03 -19.53 3.78
N MET A 420 -19.38 -20.57 3.02
CA MET A 420 -20.69 -21.20 3.10
C MET A 420 -20.77 -22.03 4.39
N GLN A 421 -21.83 -21.86 5.16
CA GLN A 421 -22.02 -22.53 6.45
C GLN A 421 -23.22 -23.47 6.41
N ASP A 422 -23.03 -24.70 6.84
CA ASP A 422 -24.13 -25.63 7.12
C ASP A 422 -24.65 -25.38 8.54
N LYS A 423 -25.83 -24.78 8.63
CA LYS A 423 -26.55 -24.54 9.90
C LYS A 423 -27.49 -25.68 10.27
N THR A 424 -27.65 -26.66 9.39
CA THR A 424 -28.57 -27.80 9.60
C THR A 424 -27.90 -28.95 10.33
N GLY A 425 -26.56 -29.03 10.28
CA GLY A 425 -25.77 -30.15 10.82
C GLY A 425 -26.00 -31.46 10.04
N GLY A 426 -26.36 -31.33 8.75
CA GLY A 426 -26.70 -32.45 7.88
C GLY A 426 -25.52 -33.20 7.30
N ASP A 427 -25.79 -33.99 6.26
CA ASP A 427 -24.79 -34.77 5.52
C ASP A 427 -23.84 -33.84 4.74
N LEU A 428 -22.53 -34.06 4.92
CA LEU A 428 -21.47 -33.29 4.22
C LEU A 428 -21.55 -33.40 2.69
N ASN A 429 -21.96 -34.56 2.16
CA ASN A 429 -22.09 -34.77 0.71
C ASN A 429 -23.24 -33.88 0.15
N LYS A 430 -24.38 -33.86 0.83
CA LYS A 430 -25.50 -32.99 0.45
C LYS A 430 -25.10 -31.49 0.54
N PHE A 431 -24.32 -31.12 1.55
CA PHE A 431 -23.82 -29.77 1.66
C PHE A 431 -22.85 -29.45 0.52
N PHE A 432 -21.98 -30.39 0.16
CA PHE A 432 -21.07 -30.24 -0.98
C PHE A 432 -21.82 -30.08 -2.31
N ASP A 433 -22.92 -30.83 -2.53
CA ASP A 433 -23.76 -30.68 -3.71
C ASP A 433 -24.34 -29.26 -3.81
N VAL A 434 -24.86 -28.72 -2.70
CA VAL A 434 -25.35 -27.33 -2.63
C VAL A 434 -24.23 -26.33 -2.93
N VAL A 435 -23.01 -26.57 -2.45
CA VAL A 435 -21.85 -25.70 -2.75
C VAL A 435 -21.50 -25.76 -4.24
N ASN A 436 -21.55 -26.94 -4.86
CA ASN A 436 -21.31 -27.10 -6.30
C ASN A 436 -22.39 -26.40 -7.14
N ASP A 437 -23.67 -26.51 -6.78
CA ASP A 437 -24.75 -25.80 -7.45
C ASP A 437 -24.56 -24.27 -7.34
N TYR A 438 -24.14 -23.80 -6.17
CA TYR A 438 -23.82 -22.40 -5.94
C TYR A 438 -22.61 -21.93 -6.80
N THR A 439 -21.53 -22.69 -6.84
CA THR A 439 -20.37 -22.34 -7.68
C THR A 439 -20.71 -22.33 -9.15
N ALA A 440 -21.51 -23.28 -9.64
CA ALA A 440 -21.99 -23.31 -11.02
C ALA A 440 -22.89 -22.10 -11.36
N ALA A 441 -23.76 -21.70 -10.42
CA ALA A 441 -24.58 -20.51 -10.58
C ALA A 441 -23.75 -19.23 -10.62
N LEU A 442 -22.68 -19.15 -9.84
CA LEU A 442 -21.74 -18.02 -9.87
C LEU A 442 -20.96 -17.95 -11.19
N GLU A 443 -20.45 -19.09 -11.68
CA GLU A 443 -19.72 -19.14 -12.95
C GLU A 443 -20.60 -18.79 -14.18
N ALA A 444 -21.92 -18.90 -14.05
CA ALA A 444 -22.85 -18.45 -15.09
C ALA A 444 -23.02 -16.92 -15.15
N ARG A 445 -22.47 -16.16 -14.19
CA ARG A 445 -22.59 -14.70 -14.14
C ARG A 445 -21.46 -14.05 -14.94
N PRO A 446 -21.76 -12.98 -15.70
CA PRO A 446 -20.75 -12.27 -16.50
C PRO A 446 -19.67 -11.57 -15.66
N GLU A 447 -19.97 -11.26 -14.39
CA GLU A 447 -19.07 -10.60 -13.47
C GLU A 447 -18.01 -11.56 -12.87
N ILE A 448 -18.22 -12.88 -13.00
CA ILE A 448 -17.41 -13.92 -12.39
C ILE A 448 -16.63 -14.68 -13.46
N ASN A 449 -15.33 -14.82 -13.26
CA ASN A 449 -14.46 -15.60 -14.13
C ASN A 449 -14.40 -17.07 -13.70
N SER A 450 -14.32 -17.33 -12.39
CA SER A 450 -14.33 -18.68 -11.84
C SER A 450 -14.77 -18.67 -10.38
N ALA A 451 -15.45 -19.75 -9.97
CA ALA A 451 -15.82 -20.00 -8.58
C ALA A 451 -15.45 -21.45 -8.24
N LYS A 452 -14.59 -21.65 -7.24
CA LYS A 452 -14.08 -22.98 -6.90
C LYS A 452 -14.03 -23.19 -5.39
N THR A 453 -14.34 -24.43 -4.97
CA THR A 453 -14.11 -24.87 -3.59
C THR A 453 -12.87 -25.75 -3.51
N THR A 454 -12.17 -25.68 -2.38
CA THR A 454 -11.04 -26.56 -2.07
C THR A 454 -11.46 -27.82 -1.33
N PHE A 455 -12.74 -27.91 -0.95
CA PHE A 455 -13.27 -29.09 -0.25
C PHE A 455 -13.34 -30.29 -1.18
N ASN A 456 -12.84 -31.43 -0.71
CA ASN A 456 -12.89 -32.70 -1.43
C ASN A 456 -13.51 -33.80 -0.52
N PRO A 457 -14.73 -34.26 -0.81
CA PRO A 457 -15.38 -35.31 -0.02
C PRO A 457 -14.86 -36.72 -0.33
N ASN A 458 -14.11 -36.86 -1.43
CA ASN A 458 -13.71 -38.16 -1.97
C ASN A 458 -12.24 -38.51 -1.70
N PHE A 459 -11.69 -38.07 -0.57
CA PHE A 459 -10.34 -38.46 -0.18
C PHE A 459 -10.34 -39.93 0.24
N PRO A 460 -9.51 -40.80 -0.38
CA PRO A 460 -9.46 -42.21 -0.04
C PRO A 460 -8.83 -42.43 1.34
N GLN A 461 -9.53 -43.17 2.19
CA GLN A 461 -9.13 -43.49 3.55
C GLN A 461 -9.33 -44.95 3.82
N TYR A 462 -8.67 -45.46 4.83
CA TYR A 462 -8.90 -46.80 5.37
C TYR A 462 -9.50 -46.67 6.78
N MET A 463 -10.72 -47.18 6.93
CA MET A 463 -11.37 -47.31 8.23
C MET A 463 -10.87 -48.57 8.88
N ILE A 464 -10.37 -48.46 10.09
CA ILE A 464 -9.90 -49.58 10.89
C ILE A 464 -10.88 -49.76 12.03
N ASP A 465 -11.58 -50.90 12.03
CA ASP A 465 -12.45 -51.30 13.13
C ASP A 465 -11.73 -52.33 13.98
N ILE A 466 -11.75 -52.17 15.30
CA ILE A 466 -11.05 -53.03 16.26
C ILE A 466 -12.07 -53.91 16.97
N ASP A 467 -11.93 -55.23 16.83
CA ASP A 467 -12.72 -56.20 17.59
C ASP A 467 -12.29 -56.19 19.07
N ALA A 468 -12.97 -55.37 19.86
CA ALA A 468 -12.72 -55.22 21.28
C ALA A 468 -12.95 -56.53 22.06
N ALA A 469 -13.83 -57.42 21.58
CA ALA A 469 -14.11 -58.68 22.22
C ALA A 469 -12.96 -59.69 21.99
N ALA A 470 -12.43 -59.76 20.77
CA ALA A 470 -11.23 -60.53 20.46
C ALA A 470 -10.01 -60.04 21.22
N CYS A 471 -9.82 -58.73 21.28
CA CYS A 471 -8.74 -58.09 22.05
C CYS A 471 -8.78 -58.49 23.53
N LYS A 472 -9.96 -58.40 24.15
CA LYS A 472 -10.13 -58.75 25.56
C LYS A 472 -9.82 -60.23 25.84
N LYS A 473 -10.22 -61.12 24.95
CA LYS A 473 -9.91 -62.59 25.07
C LYS A 473 -8.41 -62.87 24.96
N ALA A 474 -7.68 -62.08 24.15
CA ALA A 474 -6.24 -62.23 23.96
C ALA A 474 -5.41 -61.45 25.01
N GLY A 475 -6.04 -60.72 25.90
CA GLY A 475 -5.34 -59.83 26.88
C GLY A 475 -4.62 -58.64 26.26
N ILE A 476 -5.15 -58.14 25.15
CA ILE A 476 -4.61 -56.98 24.42
C ILE A 476 -5.54 -55.79 24.63
N SER A 477 -4.97 -54.61 24.89
CA SER A 477 -5.75 -53.37 24.94
C SER A 477 -5.95 -52.82 23.52
N PRO A 478 -7.15 -52.36 23.13
CA PRO A 478 -7.34 -51.60 21.89
C PRO A 478 -6.41 -50.41 21.76
N SER A 479 -6.08 -49.76 22.89
CA SER A 479 -5.12 -48.64 22.94
C SER A 479 -3.72 -49.07 22.50
N ASP A 480 -3.28 -50.27 22.81
CA ASP A 480 -1.95 -50.78 22.43
C ASP A 480 -1.86 -51.00 20.91
N ILE A 481 -2.98 -51.45 20.29
CA ILE A 481 -3.09 -51.59 18.84
C ILE A 481 -2.97 -50.19 18.19
N LEU A 482 -3.74 -49.21 18.67
CA LEU A 482 -3.72 -47.86 18.13
C LEU A 482 -2.34 -47.20 18.28
N THR A 483 -1.69 -47.34 19.44
CA THR A 483 -0.35 -46.80 19.69
C THR A 483 0.69 -47.46 18.80
N THR A 484 0.60 -48.78 18.62
CA THR A 484 1.48 -49.50 17.71
C THR A 484 1.30 -49.03 16.26
N MET A 485 0.07 -48.91 15.81
CA MET A 485 -0.22 -48.38 14.47
C MET A 485 0.22 -46.95 14.29
N GLN A 486 0.06 -46.10 15.31
CA GLN A 486 0.58 -44.75 15.30
C GLN A 486 2.10 -44.76 15.09
N GLY A 487 2.84 -45.58 15.82
CA GLY A 487 4.29 -45.73 15.65
C GLY A 487 4.70 -46.19 14.25
N TYR A 488 3.91 -47.07 13.63
CA TYR A 488 4.21 -47.55 12.28
C TYR A 488 3.88 -46.52 11.19
N TYR A 489 2.69 -45.94 11.19
CA TYR A 489 2.17 -45.15 10.09
C TYR A 489 2.25 -43.64 10.34
N GLY A 490 1.84 -43.17 11.52
CA GLY A 490 1.76 -41.73 11.84
C GLY A 490 3.02 -41.14 12.45
N GLY A 491 3.87 -41.97 13.00
CA GLY A 491 5.00 -41.56 13.81
C GLY A 491 4.62 -41.26 15.26
N LEU A 492 5.37 -41.81 16.20
CA LEU A 492 5.24 -41.59 17.63
C LEU A 492 6.25 -40.55 18.09
N TYR A 493 5.77 -39.46 18.66
CA TYR A 493 6.62 -38.48 19.31
C TYR A 493 7.14 -39.06 20.65
N ALA A 494 8.46 -39.29 20.73
CA ALA A 494 9.06 -39.96 21.88
C ALA A 494 9.66 -38.95 22.88
N SER A 495 10.43 -37.96 22.41
CA SER A 495 11.09 -37.01 23.27
C SER A 495 11.65 -35.79 22.46
N ASN A 496 12.30 -34.88 23.17
CA ASN A 496 13.09 -33.82 22.58
C ASN A 496 14.56 -33.93 22.99
N PHE A 497 15.44 -33.41 22.15
CA PHE A 497 16.82 -33.14 22.54
C PHE A 497 17.25 -31.74 22.06
N ASN A 498 18.15 -31.12 22.82
CA ASN A 498 18.72 -29.82 22.50
C ASN A 498 20.10 -29.99 21.87
N ARG A 499 20.29 -29.39 20.70
CA ARG A 499 21.60 -29.34 20.02
C ARG A 499 21.74 -28.02 19.23
N PHE A 500 22.91 -27.45 19.26
CA PHE A 500 23.20 -26.17 18.56
C PHE A 500 22.25 -25.03 18.92
N GLY A 501 21.80 -24.95 20.17
CA GLY A 501 20.84 -23.94 20.63
C GLY A 501 19.42 -24.10 20.13
N LYS A 502 19.09 -25.22 19.49
CA LYS A 502 17.75 -25.56 18.99
C LYS A 502 17.24 -26.84 19.62
N MET A 503 15.92 -26.91 19.79
CA MET A 503 15.21 -28.11 20.24
C MET A 503 14.79 -28.94 19.04
N TYR A 504 15.16 -30.21 19.03
CA TYR A 504 14.80 -31.18 18.01
C TYR A 504 13.84 -32.23 18.59
N ARG A 505 12.83 -32.60 17.82
CA ARG A 505 11.88 -33.65 18.18
C ARG A 505 12.42 -35.01 17.77
N VAL A 506 12.28 -35.99 18.63
CA VAL A 506 12.55 -37.41 18.33
C VAL A 506 11.25 -38.07 17.95
N MET A 507 11.13 -38.46 16.69
CA MET A 507 9.98 -39.18 16.15
C MET A 507 10.37 -40.65 15.87
N ILE A 508 9.57 -41.59 16.35
CA ILE A 508 9.73 -43.03 16.06
C ILE A 508 8.71 -43.39 15.00
N GLN A 509 9.18 -43.91 13.88
CA GLN A 509 8.33 -44.38 12.79
C GLN A 509 8.93 -45.61 12.14
N SER A 510 8.09 -46.49 11.62
CA SER A 510 8.55 -47.66 10.90
C SER A 510 9.26 -47.27 9.59
N ASP A 511 10.17 -48.14 9.14
CA ASP A 511 10.79 -48.03 7.83
C ASP A 511 9.73 -47.99 6.71
N PRO A 512 9.93 -47.18 5.65
CA PRO A 512 8.99 -47.04 4.55
C PRO A 512 8.56 -48.38 3.89
N LEU A 513 9.47 -49.33 3.77
CA LEU A 513 9.17 -50.64 3.19
C LEU A 513 8.20 -51.46 4.05
N SER A 514 8.24 -51.26 5.37
CA SER A 514 7.38 -51.96 6.34
C SER A 514 5.98 -51.35 6.46
N ARG A 515 5.71 -50.20 5.80
CA ARG A 515 4.41 -49.52 5.79
C ARG A 515 3.89 -49.17 4.38
N LYS A 516 4.43 -49.85 3.36
CA LYS A 516 4.20 -49.52 1.95
C LYS A 516 2.77 -49.84 1.48
N ASN A 517 2.14 -50.89 2.00
CA ASN A 517 0.82 -51.34 1.56
C ASN A 517 0.02 -51.97 2.72
N LEU A 518 -1.25 -52.27 2.48
CA LEU A 518 -2.13 -52.93 3.47
C LEU A 518 -1.64 -54.30 3.91
N GLU A 519 -0.91 -55.01 3.06
CA GLU A 519 -0.39 -56.34 3.43
C GLU A 519 0.67 -56.23 4.54
N SER A 520 1.34 -55.08 4.65
CA SER A 520 2.30 -54.84 5.73
C SER A 520 1.65 -54.87 7.12
N LEU A 521 0.34 -54.61 7.24
CA LEU A 521 -0.42 -54.78 8.50
C LEU A 521 -0.34 -56.17 9.08
N LYS A 522 -0.24 -57.22 8.25
CA LYS A 522 -0.13 -58.60 8.69
C LYS A 522 1.16 -58.87 9.47
N ASN A 523 2.19 -58.07 9.24
CA ASN A 523 3.50 -58.24 9.87
C ASN A 523 3.63 -57.46 11.18
N ILE A 524 2.69 -56.52 11.46
CA ILE A 524 2.69 -55.75 12.67
C ILE A 524 2.18 -56.58 13.83
N LYS A 525 2.93 -56.63 14.92
CA LYS A 525 2.61 -57.38 16.11
C LYS A 525 2.39 -56.46 17.30
N VAL A 526 1.44 -56.84 18.15
CA VAL A 526 1.14 -56.18 19.43
C VAL A 526 1.39 -57.14 20.56
N ARG A 527 1.83 -56.64 21.70
CA ARG A 527 2.14 -57.43 22.88
C ARG A 527 0.91 -57.57 23.78
N ASN A 528 0.60 -58.78 24.25
CA ASN A 528 -0.45 -59.01 25.23
C ASN A 528 0.05 -58.78 26.67
N SER A 529 -0.85 -58.87 27.64
CA SER A 529 -0.55 -58.75 29.06
C SER A 529 0.37 -59.85 29.61
N ALA A 530 0.48 -60.98 28.93
CA ALA A 530 1.38 -62.09 29.27
C ALA A 530 2.79 -61.95 28.63
N GLY A 531 3.00 -60.90 27.78
CA GLY A 531 4.27 -60.65 27.10
C GLY A 531 4.39 -61.33 25.73
N GLU A 532 3.37 -62.02 25.26
CA GLU A 532 3.36 -62.71 23.97
C GLU A 532 2.98 -61.75 22.84
N MET A 533 3.50 -62.00 21.64
CA MET A 533 3.31 -61.14 20.46
C MET A 533 2.26 -61.77 19.53
N ALA A 534 1.19 -61.01 19.23
CA ALA A 534 0.15 -61.42 18.30
C ALA A 534 0.07 -60.44 17.11
N PRO A 535 -0.19 -60.92 15.88
CA PRO A 535 -0.39 -60.03 14.72
C PRO A 535 -1.66 -59.20 14.89
N ILE A 536 -1.59 -57.88 14.63
CA ILE A 536 -2.75 -56.97 14.77
C ILE A 536 -3.88 -57.34 13.81
N SER A 537 -3.57 -57.94 12.66
CA SER A 537 -4.55 -58.36 11.66
C SER A 537 -5.60 -59.34 12.16
N GLN A 538 -5.39 -59.99 13.32
CA GLN A 538 -6.39 -60.86 13.97
C GLN A 538 -7.45 -60.07 14.75
N PHE A 539 -7.21 -58.79 15.03
CA PHE A 539 -8.03 -57.99 15.91
C PHE A 539 -8.66 -56.79 15.18
N ILE A 540 -8.34 -56.59 13.89
CA ILE A 540 -8.81 -55.45 13.11
C ILE A 540 -9.45 -55.89 11.80
N THR A 541 -10.47 -55.16 11.36
CA THR A 541 -10.95 -55.16 9.99
C THR A 541 -10.60 -53.84 9.34
N VAL A 542 -10.32 -53.83 8.04
CA VAL A 542 -9.88 -52.67 7.30
C VAL A 542 -10.74 -52.52 6.06
N ASP A 543 -11.52 -51.44 6.02
CA ASP A 543 -12.42 -51.12 4.92
C ASP A 543 -11.96 -49.85 4.21
N LYS A 544 -11.99 -49.86 2.88
CA LYS A 544 -11.70 -48.69 2.08
C LYS A 544 -12.94 -47.78 2.07
N VAL A 545 -12.80 -46.60 2.59
CA VAL A 545 -13.86 -45.58 2.64
C VAL A 545 -13.41 -44.29 1.93
N TYR A 546 -14.36 -43.46 1.58
CA TYR A 546 -14.11 -42.12 1.04
C TYR A 546 -14.74 -41.10 1.98
N GLY A 547 -13.99 -40.08 2.29
CA GLY A 547 -14.44 -39.02 3.19
C GLY A 547 -13.62 -37.72 2.98
N PRO A 548 -13.97 -36.64 3.64
CA PRO A 548 -13.19 -35.42 3.55
C PRO A 548 -11.85 -35.58 4.29
N ASP A 549 -10.79 -35.01 3.71
CA ASP A 549 -9.48 -34.93 4.37
C ASP A 549 -9.52 -33.89 5.53
N ILE A 550 -10.14 -32.76 5.30
CA ILE A 550 -10.26 -31.66 6.28
C ILE A 550 -11.72 -31.20 6.35
N ILE A 551 -12.25 -31.07 7.55
CA ILE A 551 -13.54 -30.43 7.82
C ILE A 551 -13.27 -29.10 8.50
N SER A 552 -13.53 -28.01 7.78
CA SER A 552 -13.40 -26.65 8.31
C SER A 552 -14.68 -26.22 9.02
N ARG A 553 -14.53 -25.36 10.04
CA ARG A 553 -15.65 -24.72 10.72
C ARG A 553 -15.44 -23.22 10.78
N PHE A 554 -16.51 -22.49 10.52
CA PHE A 554 -16.57 -21.05 10.66
C PHE A 554 -17.73 -20.67 11.58
N ASN A 555 -17.47 -19.89 12.62
CA ASN A 555 -18.44 -19.61 13.67
C ASN A 555 -19.10 -20.88 14.25
N LEU A 556 -18.30 -21.93 14.48
CA LEU A 556 -18.69 -23.26 14.98
C LEU A 556 -19.54 -24.10 14.02
N TYR A 557 -20.04 -23.57 12.92
CA TYR A 557 -20.74 -24.31 11.88
C TYR A 557 -19.76 -24.96 10.91
N THR A 558 -20.08 -26.14 10.42
CA THR A 558 -19.35 -26.74 9.31
C THR A 558 -19.38 -25.81 8.11
N SER A 559 -18.23 -25.50 7.55
CA SER A 559 -18.13 -24.54 6.47
C SER A 559 -17.30 -25.07 5.31
N MET A 560 -17.69 -24.68 4.10
CA MET A 560 -16.91 -24.88 2.89
C MET A 560 -16.56 -23.50 2.31
N LYS A 561 -15.29 -23.34 1.99
CA LYS A 561 -14.75 -22.11 1.45
C LYS A 561 -14.87 -22.14 -0.07
N VAL A 562 -15.45 -21.10 -0.65
CA VAL A 562 -15.55 -20.87 -2.09
C VAL A 562 -14.70 -19.65 -2.43
N MET A 563 -13.78 -19.81 -3.34
CA MET A 563 -12.95 -18.72 -3.88
C MET A 563 -13.53 -18.28 -5.22
N VAL A 564 -13.81 -17.00 -5.35
CA VAL A 564 -14.49 -16.41 -6.50
C VAL A 564 -13.59 -15.34 -7.11
N ALA A 565 -13.16 -15.55 -8.34
CA ALA A 565 -12.35 -14.62 -9.11
C ALA A 565 -13.26 -13.74 -9.98
N PRO A 566 -13.18 -12.40 -9.87
CA PRO A 566 -13.89 -11.50 -10.78
C PRO A 566 -13.45 -11.65 -12.23
N ALA A 567 -14.37 -11.42 -13.16
CA ALA A 567 -14.05 -11.41 -14.58
C ALA A 567 -13.21 -10.17 -14.95
N SER A 568 -12.44 -10.28 -16.02
CA SER A 568 -11.64 -9.15 -16.52
C SER A 568 -12.53 -7.94 -16.82
N GLY A 569 -12.17 -6.77 -16.30
CA GLY A 569 -12.94 -5.54 -16.42
C GLY A 569 -13.97 -5.30 -15.31
N TYR A 570 -14.16 -6.27 -14.40
CA TYR A 570 -15.02 -6.10 -13.22
C TYR A 570 -14.17 -5.96 -11.94
N THR A 571 -14.65 -5.16 -11.02
CA THR A 571 -14.03 -5.03 -9.68
C THR A 571 -14.61 -6.06 -8.70
N SER A 572 -13.86 -6.34 -7.63
CA SER A 572 -14.36 -7.19 -6.54
C SER A 572 -15.65 -6.65 -5.92
N GLY A 573 -15.83 -5.33 -5.88
CA GLY A 573 -17.07 -4.70 -5.42
C GLY A 573 -18.28 -5.01 -6.31
N GLN A 574 -18.09 -5.02 -7.63
CA GLN A 574 -19.16 -5.38 -8.59
C GLN A 574 -19.49 -6.86 -8.55
N ALA A 575 -18.49 -7.71 -8.31
CA ALA A 575 -18.72 -9.16 -8.19
C ALA A 575 -19.37 -9.56 -6.85
N LEU A 576 -19.33 -8.69 -5.83
CA LEU A 576 -19.99 -8.89 -4.53
C LEU A 576 -21.45 -8.49 -4.52
N THR A 577 -21.90 -7.62 -5.42
CA THR A 577 -23.30 -7.15 -5.56
C THR A 577 -24.10 -7.97 -6.55
#